data_5458c02dceb0056d5a3bcb9c5b9ae236
#
_entry.id   5458c02dceb0056d5a3bcb9c5b9ae236
#
_cell.length_a   1.000
_cell.length_b   1.000
_cell.length_c   1.000
_cell.angle_alpha   90.00
_cell.angle_beta   90.00
_cell.angle_gamma   90.00
#
_symmetry.space_group_name_H-M   'P 1'
#
loop_
_entity.id
_entity.type
_entity.pdbx_description
1 polymer ?
#
loop_
_entity_poly.entity_id
_entity_poly.type
_entity_poly.pdbx_seq_one_letter_code
_entity_poly.pdbx_strand_id
1 'polypeptide(L)'
;MKFSKMHGNGNDFIVIEDLNNEYLGKEGEIAQKMCHRRFGIGADGILIVRKNENCDIEMVIINSDGSYAAMCGNGIRCFAKYVYEKGIVKKDVLDVLTGDGVKRIFLEVENDKVKTINVNMGFGDFKPKNIPALCDEEIIEKKVSVGNGNFEITSLLMGVPHTIIFEEEKYPIECGRDIEKYELFPQGTNVNFCKVIDRNTMEVRTWERGAGPTLACGTGNCASVIAANKLGLVDKEVKVIVPGGELKVNIEDDGVKMIGNASFICDGTYYFREGSK
;
A
#
# COMPACT_ATOMS: atom_id res chain seq x y z
N MET A 1 5.47 18.07 -19.68
CA MET A 1 5.05 16.73 -19.25
C MET A 1 3.61 16.80 -18.74
N LYS A 2 2.69 16.05 -19.34
CA LYS A 2 1.30 15.94 -18.83
C LYS A 2 1.27 15.02 -17.63
N PHE A 3 0.38 15.28 -16.70
CA PHE A 3 0.19 14.43 -15.51
C PHE A 3 -1.26 14.43 -15.04
N SER A 4 -1.61 13.41 -14.27
CA SER A 4 -2.80 13.41 -13.42
C SER A 4 -2.39 13.25 -11.97
N LYS A 5 -3.01 13.99 -11.06
CA LYS A 5 -2.86 13.77 -9.62
C LYS A 5 -4.03 12.97 -9.10
N MET A 6 -3.72 11.94 -8.32
CA MET A 6 -4.70 11.00 -7.78
C MET A 6 -4.37 10.65 -6.32
N HIS A 7 -5.32 10.04 -5.61
CA HIS A 7 -5.07 9.42 -4.32
C HIS A 7 -5.89 8.15 -4.11
N GLY A 8 -5.34 7.24 -3.29
CA GLY A 8 -6.06 6.12 -2.69
C GLY A 8 -5.96 6.23 -1.16
N ASN A 9 -7.09 6.46 -0.49
CA ASN A 9 -7.12 6.64 0.97
C ASN A 9 -6.13 7.71 1.50
N GLY A 10 -6.01 8.85 0.80
CA GLY A 10 -5.14 9.96 1.19
C GLY A 10 -3.67 9.83 0.78
N ASN A 11 -3.19 8.65 0.39
CA ASN A 11 -1.87 8.47 -0.18
C ASN A 11 -1.87 8.95 -1.62
N ASP A 12 -1.16 10.04 -1.92
CA ASP A 12 -1.30 10.81 -3.14
C ASP A 12 -0.15 10.59 -4.13
N PHE A 13 -0.51 10.43 -5.40
CA PHE A 13 0.42 10.12 -6.49
C PHE A 13 0.24 11.06 -7.67
N ILE A 14 1.34 11.27 -8.40
CA ILE A 14 1.35 11.89 -9.71
C ILE A 14 1.51 10.76 -10.74
N VAL A 15 0.53 10.61 -11.63
CA VAL A 15 0.56 9.62 -12.71
C VAL A 15 1.06 10.29 -13.98
N ILE A 16 2.07 9.68 -14.61
CA ILE A 16 2.63 10.13 -15.90
C ILE A 16 2.71 8.96 -16.88
N GLU A 17 2.53 9.26 -18.15
CA GLU A 17 2.67 8.28 -19.23
C GLU A 17 4.11 8.31 -19.79
N ASP A 18 4.72 7.14 -19.89
CA ASP A 18 6.05 6.92 -20.49
C ASP A 18 6.01 5.71 -21.44
N LEU A 19 5.03 5.74 -22.35
CA LEU A 19 4.74 4.62 -23.26
C LEU A 19 5.89 4.34 -24.26
N ASN A 20 6.83 5.26 -24.38
CA ASN A 20 7.97 5.14 -25.29
C ASN A 20 9.33 5.08 -24.54
N ASN A 21 9.32 4.97 -23.20
CA ASN A 21 10.52 4.93 -22.36
C ASN A 21 11.42 6.18 -22.47
N GLU A 22 10.81 7.36 -22.67
CA GLU A 22 11.53 8.64 -22.79
C GLU A 22 12.20 9.08 -21.49
N TYR A 23 11.66 8.58 -20.33
CA TYR A 23 12.14 8.95 -19.00
C TYR A 23 13.00 7.87 -18.35
N LEU A 24 13.39 6.82 -19.10
CA LEU A 24 14.18 5.73 -18.57
C LEU A 24 15.54 6.24 -18.04
N GLY A 25 15.83 5.89 -16.78
CA GLY A 25 17.03 6.32 -16.05
C GLY A 25 16.94 7.73 -15.42
N LYS A 26 15.83 8.46 -15.64
CA LYS A 26 15.58 9.79 -15.06
C LYS A 26 14.44 9.80 -14.05
N GLU A 27 13.84 8.63 -13.77
CA GLU A 27 12.59 8.52 -12.98
C GLU A 27 12.76 9.10 -11.58
N GLY A 28 13.90 8.81 -10.93
CA GLY A 28 14.18 9.32 -9.58
C GLY A 28 14.27 10.85 -9.53
N GLU A 29 14.97 11.47 -10.50
CA GLU A 29 15.06 12.93 -10.61
C GLU A 29 13.69 13.56 -10.86
N ILE A 30 12.90 12.96 -11.76
CA ILE A 30 11.54 13.41 -12.07
C ILE A 30 10.68 13.36 -10.81
N ALA A 31 10.73 12.24 -10.06
CA ALA A 31 9.97 12.07 -8.83
C ALA A 31 10.34 13.13 -7.79
N GLN A 32 11.64 13.32 -7.50
CA GLN A 32 12.10 14.32 -6.54
C GLN A 32 11.62 15.73 -6.88
N LYS A 33 11.65 16.11 -8.15
CA LYS A 33 11.21 17.44 -8.60
C LYS A 33 9.68 17.58 -8.56
N MET A 34 8.96 16.61 -9.12
CA MET A 34 7.49 16.69 -9.20
C MET A 34 6.82 16.53 -7.83
N CYS A 35 7.34 15.63 -6.98
CA CYS A 35 6.76 15.34 -5.67
C CYS A 35 7.10 16.40 -4.61
N HIS A 36 8.01 17.31 -4.86
CA HIS A 36 8.34 18.35 -3.89
C HIS A 36 7.12 19.23 -3.61
N ARG A 37 6.63 19.25 -2.35
CA ARG A 37 5.33 19.85 -1.98
C ARG A 37 5.29 21.39 -2.06
N ARG A 38 6.44 22.06 -2.20
CA ARG A 38 6.51 23.54 -2.31
C ARG A 38 7.00 24.01 -3.67
N PHE A 39 7.88 23.26 -4.33
CA PHE A 39 8.51 23.66 -5.60
C PHE A 39 8.09 22.77 -6.78
N GLY A 40 7.34 21.71 -6.52
CA GLY A 40 6.72 20.83 -7.50
C GLY A 40 5.21 20.83 -7.39
N ILE A 41 4.61 19.72 -7.82
CA ILE A 41 3.17 19.47 -7.69
C ILE A 41 2.86 19.02 -6.26
N GLY A 42 3.80 18.29 -5.63
CA GLY A 42 3.67 17.67 -4.32
C GLY A 42 2.91 16.35 -4.39
N ALA A 43 3.56 15.27 -3.94
CA ALA A 43 2.96 13.94 -3.81
C ALA A 43 3.85 13.04 -2.94
N ASP A 44 3.34 11.86 -2.57
CA ASP A 44 4.12 10.81 -1.89
C ASP A 44 5.00 10.05 -2.90
N GLY A 45 4.62 10.05 -4.18
CA GLY A 45 5.39 9.42 -5.25
C GLY A 45 4.81 9.66 -6.64
N ILE A 46 5.48 9.12 -7.65
CA ILE A 46 4.96 9.07 -9.01
C ILE A 46 4.66 7.64 -9.42
N LEU A 47 3.63 7.48 -10.27
CA LEU A 47 3.28 6.24 -10.95
C LEU A 47 3.53 6.45 -12.44
N ILE A 48 4.41 5.64 -13.01
CA ILE A 48 4.77 5.74 -14.42
C ILE A 48 4.11 4.61 -15.17
N VAL A 49 3.37 4.97 -16.22
CA VAL A 49 2.67 4.05 -17.10
C VAL A 49 3.58 3.67 -18.25
N ARG A 50 3.95 2.38 -18.37
CA ARG A 50 4.78 1.84 -19.45
C ARG A 50 4.09 0.70 -20.18
N LYS A 51 4.40 0.53 -21.47
CA LYS A 51 3.98 -0.65 -22.23
C LYS A 51 4.72 -1.89 -21.74
N ASN A 52 4.06 -3.02 -21.81
CA ASN A 52 4.68 -4.31 -21.54
C ASN A 52 4.22 -5.33 -22.62
N GLU A 53 5.10 -6.24 -23.04
CA GLU A 53 4.80 -7.23 -24.07
C GLU A 53 4.07 -8.46 -23.52
N ASN A 54 4.25 -8.75 -22.22
CA ASN A 54 3.74 -9.96 -21.57
C ASN A 54 2.54 -9.71 -20.64
N CYS A 55 2.23 -8.45 -20.37
CA CYS A 55 1.11 -8.02 -19.53
C CYS A 55 0.34 -6.92 -20.23
N ASP A 56 -0.83 -6.57 -19.71
CA ASP A 56 -1.63 -5.49 -20.28
C ASP A 56 -0.92 -4.14 -20.21
N ILE A 57 -0.18 -3.92 -19.11
CA ILE A 57 0.53 -2.67 -18.85
C ILE A 57 1.57 -2.87 -17.72
N GLU A 58 2.54 -1.98 -17.61
CA GLU A 58 3.53 -1.95 -16.52
C GLU A 58 3.38 -0.69 -15.68
N MET A 59 3.43 -0.87 -14.37
CA MET A 59 3.46 0.20 -13.36
C MET A 59 4.84 0.29 -12.73
N VAL A 60 5.50 1.44 -12.87
CA VAL A 60 6.73 1.76 -12.13
C VAL A 60 6.40 2.80 -11.06
N ILE A 61 6.79 2.52 -9.82
CA ILE A 61 6.54 3.40 -8.67
C ILE A 61 7.87 4.00 -8.21
N ILE A 62 7.92 5.31 -8.12
CA ILE A 62 9.07 6.02 -7.54
C ILE A 62 8.56 6.90 -6.41
N ASN A 63 9.14 6.74 -5.22
CA ASN A 63 8.85 7.56 -4.05
C ASN A 63 9.31 9.00 -4.23
N SER A 64 8.82 9.90 -3.40
CA SER A 64 9.18 11.34 -3.45
C SER A 64 10.66 11.62 -3.22
N ASP A 65 11.41 10.70 -2.58
CA ASP A 65 12.86 10.77 -2.40
C ASP A 65 13.67 10.27 -3.61
N GLY A 66 12.98 9.77 -4.65
CA GLY A 66 13.58 9.20 -5.85
C GLY A 66 13.86 7.70 -5.77
N SER A 67 13.59 7.05 -4.66
CA SER A 67 13.76 5.61 -4.50
C SER A 67 12.66 4.82 -5.22
N TYR A 68 13.02 3.63 -5.73
CA TYR A 68 12.07 2.71 -6.34
C TYR A 68 11.28 1.96 -5.28
N ALA A 69 9.98 1.79 -5.51
CA ALA A 69 9.11 0.96 -4.71
C ALA A 69 8.55 -0.20 -5.55
N ALA A 70 8.70 -1.43 -5.07
CA ALA A 70 8.26 -2.62 -5.80
C ALA A 70 6.73 -2.70 -5.95
N MET A 71 5.99 -2.28 -4.93
CA MET A 71 4.53 -2.33 -4.89
C MET A 71 3.98 -1.29 -3.91
N CYS A 72 2.78 -0.76 -4.22
CA CYS A 72 1.97 0.03 -3.32
C CYS A 72 0.49 -0.25 -3.57
N GLY A 73 -0.22 -0.74 -2.57
CA GLY A 73 -1.64 -1.08 -2.69
C GLY A 73 -2.55 0.12 -3.00
N ASN A 74 -2.23 1.32 -2.49
CA ASN A 74 -2.95 2.54 -2.82
C ASN A 74 -2.60 3.02 -4.24
N GLY A 75 -1.31 2.93 -4.60
CA GLY A 75 -0.81 3.32 -5.92
C GLY A 75 -1.40 2.49 -7.04
N ILE A 76 -1.47 1.16 -6.88
CA ILE A 76 -1.99 0.29 -7.95
C ILE A 76 -3.49 0.52 -8.20
N ARG A 77 -4.27 0.94 -7.18
CA ARG A 77 -5.66 1.34 -7.41
C ARG A 77 -5.76 2.63 -8.21
N CYS A 78 -4.93 3.65 -7.89
CA CYS A 78 -4.84 4.87 -8.69
C CYS A 78 -4.45 4.55 -10.14
N PHE A 79 -3.43 3.71 -10.31
CA PHE A 79 -2.93 3.29 -11.61
C PHE A 79 -3.99 2.57 -12.45
N ALA A 80 -4.67 1.57 -11.90
CA ALA A 80 -5.67 0.79 -12.60
C ALA A 80 -6.86 1.66 -13.06
N LYS A 81 -7.35 2.55 -12.18
CA LYS A 81 -8.38 3.52 -12.54
C LYS A 81 -7.91 4.47 -13.64
N TYR A 82 -6.66 4.94 -13.55
CA TYR A 82 -6.07 5.83 -14.53
C TYR A 82 -6.04 5.19 -15.92
N VAL A 83 -5.41 4.02 -16.04
CA VAL A 83 -5.22 3.38 -17.35
C VAL A 83 -6.54 3.01 -18.01
N TYR A 84 -7.55 2.64 -17.21
CA TYR A 84 -8.90 2.37 -17.72
C TYR A 84 -9.60 3.66 -18.17
N GLU A 85 -9.70 4.68 -17.32
CA GLU A 85 -10.49 5.89 -17.60
C GLU A 85 -9.82 6.81 -18.64
N LYS A 86 -8.49 6.76 -18.79
CA LYS A 86 -7.77 7.44 -19.88
C LYS A 86 -7.77 6.66 -21.19
N GLY A 87 -8.34 5.46 -21.20
CA GLY A 87 -8.49 4.64 -22.42
C GLY A 87 -7.20 3.96 -22.90
N ILE A 88 -6.19 3.84 -22.03
CA ILE A 88 -4.92 3.16 -22.34
C ILE A 88 -5.15 1.65 -22.41
N VAL A 89 -5.87 1.10 -21.42
CA VAL A 89 -6.31 -0.30 -21.39
C VAL A 89 -7.78 -0.33 -21.00
N LYS A 90 -8.67 -0.78 -21.91
CA LYS A 90 -10.12 -0.87 -21.69
C LYS A 90 -10.54 -2.31 -21.42
N LYS A 91 -10.13 -2.85 -20.25
CA LYS A 91 -10.50 -4.19 -19.77
C LYS A 91 -10.94 -4.09 -18.33
N ASP A 92 -11.94 -4.88 -17.93
CA ASP A 92 -12.40 -4.95 -16.53
C ASP A 92 -11.51 -5.84 -15.68
N VAL A 93 -10.64 -6.64 -16.30
CA VAL A 93 -9.59 -7.43 -15.66
C VAL A 93 -8.26 -7.04 -16.27
N LEU A 94 -7.33 -6.58 -15.43
CA LEU A 94 -6.01 -6.10 -15.83
C LEU A 94 -4.93 -6.98 -15.21
N ASP A 95 -3.98 -7.42 -16.02
CA ASP A 95 -2.71 -7.97 -15.56
C ASP A 95 -1.64 -6.86 -15.63
N VAL A 96 -1.27 -6.33 -14.47
CA VAL A 96 -0.30 -5.22 -14.33
C VAL A 96 1.04 -5.78 -13.86
N LEU A 97 2.09 -5.56 -14.65
CA LEU A 97 3.46 -5.82 -14.20
C LEU A 97 3.88 -4.78 -13.18
N THR A 98 4.40 -5.22 -12.05
CA THR A 98 4.96 -4.39 -10.97
C THR A 98 6.33 -4.93 -10.58
N GLY A 99 7.06 -4.22 -9.72
CA GLY A 99 8.31 -4.73 -9.16
C GLY A 99 8.17 -5.94 -8.26
N ASP A 100 6.95 -6.20 -7.77
CA ASP A 100 6.57 -7.39 -6.99
C ASP A 100 5.81 -8.41 -7.86
N GLY A 101 6.16 -8.49 -9.14
CA GLY A 101 5.53 -9.40 -10.12
C GLY A 101 4.20 -8.90 -10.67
N VAL A 102 3.54 -9.79 -11.40
CA VAL A 102 2.24 -9.49 -12.04
C VAL A 102 1.13 -9.48 -11.00
N LYS A 103 0.35 -8.40 -11.01
CA LYS A 103 -0.84 -8.26 -10.16
C LYS A 103 -2.08 -8.29 -11.03
N ARG A 104 -2.99 -9.21 -10.69
CA ARG A 104 -4.32 -9.27 -11.33
C ARG A 104 -5.29 -8.39 -10.58
N ILE A 105 -5.92 -7.48 -11.31
CA ILE A 105 -6.80 -6.44 -10.79
C ILE A 105 -8.16 -6.58 -11.46
N PHE A 106 -9.23 -6.52 -10.68
CA PHE A 106 -10.60 -6.55 -11.16
C PHE A 106 -11.24 -5.19 -10.93
N LEU A 107 -11.84 -4.63 -11.98
CA LEU A 107 -12.50 -3.33 -11.95
C LEU A 107 -14.01 -3.50 -11.99
N GLU A 108 -14.70 -2.87 -11.06
CA GLU A 108 -16.13 -2.66 -11.16
C GLU A 108 -16.38 -1.33 -11.86
N VAL A 109 -16.98 -1.40 -13.03
CA VAL A 109 -17.16 -0.24 -13.92
C VAL A 109 -18.64 0.08 -14.06
N GLU A 110 -19.00 1.34 -13.92
CA GLU A 110 -20.34 1.86 -14.16
C GLU A 110 -20.24 3.16 -14.97
N ASN A 111 -20.95 3.22 -16.10
CA ASN A 111 -20.96 4.38 -17.02
C ASN A 111 -19.52 4.84 -17.40
N ASP A 112 -18.68 3.89 -17.83
CA ASP A 112 -17.25 4.13 -18.16
C ASP A 112 -16.38 4.70 -17.03
N LYS A 113 -16.86 4.64 -15.79
CA LYS A 113 -16.14 5.08 -14.59
C LYS A 113 -15.87 3.90 -13.67
N VAL A 114 -14.62 3.78 -13.23
CA VAL A 114 -14.23 2.78 -12.25
C VAL A 114 -14.74 3.19 -10.86
N LYS A 115 -15.60 2.38 -10.28
CA LYS A 115 -16.19 2.56 -8.95
C LYS A 115 -15.33 1.89 -7.88
N THR A 116 -14.96 0.64 -8.13
CA THR A 116 -14.27 -0.20 -7.16
C THR A 116 -13.12 -0.92 -7.86
N ILE A 117 -12.01 -1.04 -7.18
CA ILE A 117 -10.82 -1.76 -7.64
C ILE A 117 -10.53 -2.87 -6.64
N ASN A 118 -10.52 -4.11 -7.12
CA ASN A 118 -10.18 -5.29 -6.34
C ASN A 118 -8.79 -5.77 -6.76
N VAL A 119 -7.86 -5.79 -5.82
CA VAL A 119 -6.47 -6.19 -6.04
C VAL A 119 -6.19 -7.47 -5.27
N ASN A 120 -5.74 -8.52 -5.96
CA ASN A 120 -5.22 -9.71 -5.29
C ASN A 120 -3.84 -9.39 -4.70
N MET A 121 -3.78 -9.37 -3.38
CA MET A 121 -2.57 -9.04 -2.62
C MET A 121 -1.71 -10.28 -2.30
N GLY A 122 -2.17 -11.49 -2.66
CA GLY A 122 -1.51 -12.76 -2.35
C GLY A 122 -1.84 -13.27 -0.96
N PHE A 123 -0.88 -13.92 -0.31
CA PHE A 123 -1.08 -14.61 0.96
C PHE A 123 -0.22 -14.00 2.07
N GLY A 124 -0.73 -14.03 3.29
CA GLY A 124 0.07 -13.75 4.49
C GLY A 124 0.88 -14.98 4.91
N ASP A 125 2.10 -14.77 5.41
CA ASP A 125 2.97 -15.85 5.90
C ASP A 125 3.43 -15.56 7.34
N PHE A 126 3.11 -16.45 8.26
CA PHE A 126 3.45 -16.32 9.68
C PHE A 126 4.82 -16.90 10.04
N LYS A 127 5.52 -17.54 9.09
CA LYS A 127 6.82 -18.17 9.37
C LYS A 127 7.87 -17.11 9.72
N PRO A 128 8.51 -17.18 10.91
CA PRO A 128 9.44 -16.17 11.38
C PRO A 128 10.59 -15.87 10.41
N LYS A 129 11.15 -16.90 9.78
CA LYS A 129 12.24 -16.76 8.80
C LYS A 129 11.86 -15.90 7.59
N ASN A 130 10.58 -15.87 7.22
CA ASN A 130 10.10 -15.08 6.08
C ASN A 130 9.75 -13.63 6.50
N ILE A 131 9.38 -13.43 7.77
CA ILE A 131 9.19 -12.10 8.39
C ILE A 131 10.54 -11.36 8.60
N PRO A 132 11.66 -11.94 8.45
CA PRO A 132 12.96 -12.06 9.07
C PRO A 132 12.96 -11.68 10.57
N ALA A 133 12.24 -12.47 11.37
CA ALA A 133 12.22 -12.31 12.83
C ALA A 133 13.22 -13.27 13.50
N LEU A 134 13.82 -12.82 14.60
CA LEU A 134 14.80 -13.59 15.41
C LEU A 134 14.08 -14.49 16.43
N CYS A 135 13.30 -15.46 15.93
CA CYS A 135 12.67 -16.51 16.73
C CYS A 135 12.35 -17.72 15.86
N ASP A 136 12.13 -18.87 16.49
CA ASP A 136 11.86 -20.14 15.81
C ASP A 136 10.35 -20.42 15.67
N GLU A 137 9.53 -19.86 16.56
CA GLU A 137 8.08 -20.08 16.60
C GLU A 137 7.32 -18.91 15.99
N GLU A 138 6.11 -19.18 15.43
CA GLU A 138 5.20 -18.14 14.96
C GLU A 138 4.93 -17.12 16.07
N ILE A 139 4.93 -15.85 15.70
CA ILE A 139 4.67 -14.74 16.62
C ILE A 139 3.16 -14.52 16.64
N ILE A 140 2.46 -15.21 17.53
CA ILE A 140 1.02 -15.13 17.72
C ILE A 140 0.76 -14.77 19.19
N GLU A 141 0.08 -13.66 19.45
CA GLU A 141 -0.26 -13.17 20.79
C GLU A 141 0.96 -13.18 21.75
N LYS A 142 2.15 -12.91 21.18
CA LYS A 142 3.39 -12.90 21.95
C LYS A 142 3.50 -11.63 22.80
N LYS A 143 3.64 -11.79 24.10
CA LYS A 143 3.87 -10.67 25.02
C LYS A 143 5.32 -10.20 24.93
N VAL A 144 5.49 -8.91 24.72
CA VAL A 144 6.79 -8.24 24.61
C VAL A 144 6.80 -6.94 25.41
N SER A 145 7.96 -6.59 25.96
CA SER A 145 8.19 -5.29 26.61
C SER A 145 9.09 -4.47 25.70
N VAL A 146 8.61 -3.35 25.20
CA VAL A 146 9.32 -2.50 24.23
C VAL A 146 9.19 -1.04 24.66
N GLY A 147 10.33 -0.35 24.80
CA GLY A 147 10.33 0.98 25.38
C GLY A 147 9.76 0.96 26.80
N ASN A 148 8.76 1.79 27.05
CA ASN A 148 8.06 1.84 28.34
C ASN A 148 6.71 1.10 28.32
N GLY A 149 6.41 0.32 27.25
CA GLY A 149 5.13 -0.36 27.07
C GLY A 149 5.24 -1.88 27.09
N ASN A 150 4.13 -2.53 27.46
CA ASN A 150 3.93 -3.96 27.28
C ASN A 150 2.89 -4.16 26.20
N PHE A 151 3.20 -5.01 25.22
CA PHE A 151 2.35 -5.24 24.06
C PHE A 151 2.17 -6.74 23.84
N GLU A 152 1.02 -7.09 23.30
CA GLU A 152 0.78 -8.43 22.78
C GLU A 152 0.76 -8.33 21.25
N ILE A 153 1.70 -9.00 20.60
CA ILE A 153 1.96 -8.85 19.17
C ILE A 153 1.70 -10.14 18.41
N THR A 154 1.12 -9.98 17.20
CA THR A 154 1.03 -11.02 16.19
C THR A 154 1.73 -10.52 14.93
N SER A 155 2.64 -11.30 14.35
CA SER A 155 3.43 -10.83 13.21
C SER A 155 3.36 -11.78 12.04
N LEU A 156 3.32 -11.21 10.83
CA LEU A 156 3.33 -11.95 9.56
C LEU A 156 3.99 -11.13 8.45
N LEU A 157 4.40 -11.83 7.40
CA LEU A 157 4.79 -11.22 6.15
C LEU A 157 3.53 -11.03 5.27
N MET A 158 3.33 -9.83 4.75
CA MET A 158 2.35 -9.52 3.71
C MET A 158 2.99 -8.59 2.69
N GLY A 159 3.81 -9.17 1.79
CA GLY A 159 4.74 -8.41 0.94
C GLY A 159 5.94 -7.84 1.71
N VAL A 160 5.70 -7.25 2.86
CA VAL A 160 6.68 -6.74 3.84
C VAL A 160 6.30 -7.17 5.24
N PRO A 161 7.22 -7.11 6.23
CA PRO A 161 6.93 -7.44 7.62
C PRO A 161 5.86 -6.55 8.24
N HIS A 162 4.89 -7.17 8.92
CA HIS A 162 3.84 -6.51 9.68
C HIS A 162 3.71 -7.08 11.08
N THR A 163 3.63 -6.22 12.08
CA THR A 163 3.33 -6.53 13.47
C THR A 163 2.00 -5.90 13.84
N ILE A 164 1.07 -6.73 14.30
CA ILE A 164 -0.30 -6.36 14.62
C ILE A 164 -0.47 -6.37 16.12
N ILE A 165 -1.09 -5.31 16.64
CA ILE A 165 -1.45 -5.13 18.05
C ILE A 165 -2.94 -4.88 18.11
N PHE A 166 -3.68 -5.78 18.75
CA PHE A 166 -5.08 -5.56 19.02
C PHE A 166 -5.21 -4.74 20.29
N GLU A 167 -5.99 -3.64 20.22
CA GLU A 167 -6.11 -2.66 21.28
C GLU A 167 -7.56 -2.54 21.77
N GLU A 168 -7.78 -2.61 23.08
CA GLU A 168 -9.06 -2.23 23.71
C GLU A 168 -9.12 -0.71 23.87
N GLU A 169 -8.03 -0.10 24.37
CA GLU A 169 -7.81 1.34 24.45
C GLU A 169 -6.71 1.75 23.50
N LYS A 170 -6.86 2.94 22.88
CA LYS A 170 -5.91 3.41 21.85
C LYS A 170 -4.51 3.67 22.44
N TYR A 171 -3.54 2.93 21.95
CA TYR A 171 -2.13 3.27 22.15
C TYR A 171 -1.75 4.56 21.39
N PRO A 172 -0.82 5.37 21.91
CA PRO A 172 -0.18 6.42 21.13
C PRO A 172 0.48 5.81 19.88
N ILE A 173 0.25 6.40 18.70
CA ILE A 173 0.79 5.86 17.45
C ILE A 173 2.33 5.87 17.45
N GLU A 174 2.94 6.74 18.24
CA GLU A 174 4.37 6.89 18.40
C GLU A 174 5.06 5.67 19.03
N CYS A 175 4.31 4.81 19.74
CA CYS A 175 4.81 3.51 20.23
C CYS A 175 5.28 2.63 19.05
N GLY A 176 4.73 2.83 17.86
CA GLY A 176 5.16 2.16 16.64
C GLY A 176 6.64 2.33 16.33
N ARG A 177 7.25 3.48 16.70
CA ARG A 177 8.68 3.75 16.47
C ARG A 177 9.59 2.75 17.20
N ASP A 178 9.27 2.44 18.44
CA ASP A 178 10.09 1.55 19.26
C ASP A 178 9.87 0.09 18.84
N ILE A 179 8.62 -0.26 18.50
CA ILE A 179 8.25 -1.61 18.03
C ILE A 179 8.82 -1.87 16.63
N GLU A 180 8.83 -0.88 15.71
CA GLU A 180 9.48 -0.97 14.40
C GLU A 180 10.91 -1.49 14.52
N LYS A 181 11.65 -1.00 15.53
CA LYS A 181 13.09 -1.25 15.77
C LYS A 181 13.36 -2.27 16.86
N TYR A 182 12.32 -2.98 17.31
CA TYR A 182 12.48 -3.98 18.36
C TYR A 182 13.44 -5.08 17.90
N GLU A 183 14.32 -5.52 18.79
CA GLU A 183 15.40 -6.48 18.48
C GLU A 183 14.94 -7.78 17.79
N LEU A 184 13.69 -8.15 18.00
CA LEU A 184 13.06 -9.30 17.33
C LEU A 184 13.00 -9.10 15.80
N PHE A 185 13.00 -7.88 15.31
CA PHE A 185 12.87 -7.52 13.88
C PHE A 185 14.11 -6.76 13.38
N PRO A 186 15.22 -7.44 13.04
CA PRO A 186 16.48 -6.79 12.67
C PRO A 186 16.39 -5.93 11.40
N GLN A 187 15.39 -6.17 10.54
CA GLN A 187 15.10 -5.37 9.36
C GLN A 187 13.94 -4.39 9.58
N GLY A 188 13.44 -4.31 10.81
CA GLY A 188 12.26 -3.53 11.16
C GLY A 188 10.95 -4.14 10.66
N THR A 189 9.85 -3.64 11.18
CA THR A 189 8.49 -4.06 10.85
C THR A 189 7.55 -2.87 10.76
N ASN A 190 6.50 -2.96 9.92
CA ASN A 190 5.38 -2.04 10.00
C ASN A 190 4.52 -2.41 11.21
N VAL A 191 4.02 -1.45 11.95
CA VAL A 191 3.23 -1.67 13.16
C VAL A 191 1.80 -1.22 12.92
N ASN A 192 0.85 -2.13 13.13
CA ASN A 192 -0.58 -1.87 12.91
C ASN A 192 -1.32 -1.99 14.24
N PHE A 193 -1.88 -0.88 14.71
CA PHE A 193 -2.74 -0.82 15.88
C PHE A 193 -4.18 -1.02 15.45
N CYS A 194 -4.82 -2.08 15.93
CA CYS A 194 -6.08 -2.59 15.43
C CYS A 194 -7.14 -2.64 16.52
N LYS A 195 -8.30 -2.05 16.27
CA LYS A 195 -9.49 -2.18 17.12
C LYS A 195 -10.56 -2.94 16.36
N VAL A 196 -10.93 -4.09 16.89
CA VAL A 196 -12.08 -4.85 16.37
C VAL A 196 -13.36 -4.20 16.89
N ILE A 197 -14.25 -3.78 15.97
CA ILE A 197 -15.55 -3.19 16.28
C ILE A 197 -16.62 -4.28 16.35
N ASP A 198 -16.63 -5.13 15.33
CA ASP A 198 -17.49 -6.32 15.23
C ASP A 198 -16.82 -7.35 14.30
N ARG A 199 -17.50 -8.47 14.02
CA ARG A 199 -16.95 -9.55 13.20
C ARG A 199 -16.64 -9.14 11.74
N ASN A 200 -17.18 -8.05 11.25
CA ASN A 200 -17.04 -7.59 9.88
C ASN A 200 -16.47 -6.17 9.78
N THR A 201 -16.05 -5.58 10.91
CA THR A 201 -15.55 -4.20 10.94
C THR A 201 -14.40 -4.03 11.92
N MET A 202 -13.31 -3.41 11.46
CA MET A 202 -12.17 -3.05 12.32
C MET A 202 -11.59 -1.68 11.94
N GLU A 203 -11.01 -0.98 12.93
CA GLU A 203 -10.18 0.21 12.72
C GLU A 203 -8.71 -0.22 12.68
N VAL A 204 -7.92 0.38 11.77
CA VAL A 204 -6.47 0.16 11.66
C VAL A 204 -5.75 1.49 11.56
N ARG A 205 -4.74 1.65 12.41
CA ARG A 205 -3.79 2.78 12.35
C ARG A 205 -2.39 2.21 12.17
N THR A 206 -1.64 2.71 11.20
CA THR A 206 -0.34 2.14 10.85
C THR A 206 0.79 3.13 11.09
N TRP A 207 1.84 2.62 11.74
CA TRP A 207 3.18 3.18 11.71
C TRP A 207 3.97 2.39 10.67
N GLU A 208 4.29 3.03 9.54
CA GLU A 208 5.05 2.37 8.47
C GLU A 208 6.55 2.48 8.74
N ARG A 209 7.26 1.40 8.49
CA ARG A 209 8.72 1.28 8.62
C ARG A 209 9.42 2.33 7.76
N GLY A 210 10.19 3.19 8.41
CA GLY A 210 10.93 4.28 7.76
C GLY A 210 10.10 5.51 7.37
N ALA A 211 8.76 5.45 7.46
CA ALA A 211 7.87 6.55 7.07
C ALA A 211 7.09 7.14 8.26
N GLY A 212 6.93 6.38 9.35
CA GLY A 212 6.15 6.82 10.51
C GLY A 212 4.64 6.65 10.33
N PRO A 213 3.80 7.48 10.99
CA PRO A 213 2.35 7.35 10.92
C PRO A 213 1.85 7.76 9.54
N THR A 214 1.04 6.89 8.91
CA THR A 214 0.46 7.10 7.59
C THR A 214 -1.08 7.06 7.63
N LEU A 215 -1.72 7.59 6.60
CA LEU A 215 -3.18 7.62 6.50
C LEU A 215 -3.78 6.26 6.13
N ALA A 216 -3.03 5.40 5.43
CA ALA A 216 -3.43 4.06 5.05
C ALA A 216 -2.26 3.25 4.50
N CYS A 217 -2.09 2.03 5.01
CA CYS A 217 -1.16 1.03 4.49
C CYS A 217 -1.93 -0.17 3.93
N GLY A 218 -1.89 -0.38 2.60
CA GLY A 218 -2.67 -1.45 1.95
C GLY A 218 -2.30 -2.84 2.44
N THR A 219 -1.00 -3.16 2.50
CA THR A 219 -0.49 -4.44 3.03
C THR A 219 -0.75 -4.58 4.52
N GLY A 220 -0.65 -3.48 5.28
CA GLY A 220 -0.96 -3.45 6.71
C GLY A 220 -2.42 -3.78 7.00
N ASN A 221 -3.34 -3.26 6.20
CA ASN A 221 -4.76 -3.59 6.33
C ASN A 221 -5.04 -5.07 6.07
N CYS A 222 -4.43 -5.63 5.01
CA CYS A 222 -4.53 -7.06 4.71
C CYS A 222 -3.94 -7.91 5.83
N ALA A 223 -2.73 -7.59 6.30
CA ALA A 223 -2.07 -8.28 7.40
C ALA A 223 -2.91 -8.26 8.68
N SER A 224 -3.52 -7.11 8.99
CA SER A 224 -4.37 -6.95 10.18
C SER A 224 -5.61 -7.83 10.13
N VAL A 225 -6.28 -7.91 8.97
CA VAL A 225 -7.46 -8.78 8.79
C VAL A 225 -7.06 -10.25 8.83
N ILE A 226 -5.94 -10.65 8.21
CA ILE A 226 -5.43 -12.03 8.27
C ILE A 226 -5.15 -12.45 9.72
N ALA A 227 -4.47 -11.59 10.48
CA ALA A 227 -4.15 -11.85 11.89
C ALA A 227 -5.44 -11.95 12.73
N ALA A 228 -6.37 -11.01 12.58
CA ALA A 228 -7.65 -11.01 13.28
C ALA A 228 -8.49 -12.27 12.97
N ASN A 229 -8.53 -12.68 11.71
CA ASN A 229 -9.25 -13.88 11.30
C ASN A 229 -8.59 -15.16 11.84
N LYS A 230 -7.26 -15.26 11.81
CA LYS A 230 -6.51 -16.37 12.41
C LYS A 230 -6.80 -16.52 13.91
N LEU A 231 -7.01 -15.42 14.62
CA LEU A 231 -7.39 -15.40 16.04
C LEU A 231 -8.90 -15.57 16.28
N GLY A 232 -9.70 -15.71 15.23
CA GLY A 232 -11.15 -15.85 15.34
C GLY A 232 -11.91 -14.59 15.75
N LEU A 233 -11.26 -13.42 15.67
CA LEU A 233 -11.83 -12.13 16.07
C LEU A 233 -12.76 -11.55 15.00
N VAL A 234 -12.49 -11.81 13.71
CA VAL A 234 -13.29 -11.35 12.58
C VAL A 234 -13.57 -12.45 11.59
N ASP A 235 -14.55 -12.23 10.72
CA ASP A 235 -14.92 -13.12 9.61
C ASP A 235 -13.96 -12.90 8.41
N LYS A 236 -14.18 -13.60 7.29
CA LYS A 236 -13.35 -13.50 6.09
C LYS A 236 -13.55 -12.20 5.29
N GLU A 237 -14.68 -11.52 5.47
CA GLU A 237 -15.00 -10.27 4.79
C GLU A 237 -15.07 -9.14 5.82
N VAL A 238 -14.14 -8.21 5.74
CA VAL A 238 -13.98 -7.16 6.75
C VAL A 238 -13.90 -5.78 6.10
N LYS A 239 -14.71 -4.87 6.60
CA LYS A 239 -14.57 -3.44 6.37
C LYS A 239 -13.47 -2.91 7.29
N VAL A 240 -12.46 -2.29 6.71
CA VAL A 240 -11.34 -1.70 7.43
C VAL A 240 -11.45 -0.18 7.36
N ILE A 241 -11.53 0.46 8.51
CA ILE A 241 -11.58 1.91 8.67
C ILE A 241 -10.16 2.37 9.01
N VAL A 242 -9.63 3.30 8.22
CA VAL A 242 -8.31 3.88 8.39
C VAL A 242 -8.40 5.42 8.45
N PRO A 243 -7.40 6.15 8.94
CA PRO A 243 -7.43 7.62 8.94
C PRO A 243 -7.71 8.24 7.57
N GLY A 244 -7.28 7.60 6.49
CA GLY A 244 -7.49 8.04 5.10
C GLY A 244 -8.82 7.62 4.46
N GLY A 245 -9.73 6.98 5.21
CA GLY A 245 -11.04 6.54 4.71
C GLY A 245 -11.36 5.08 5.05
N GLU A 246 -11.95 4.34 4.11
CA GLU A 246 -12.32 2.94 4.32
C GLU A 246 -11.99 2.09 3.08
N LEU A 247 -11.84 0.81 3.30
CA LEU A 247 -11.68 -0.21 2.27
C LEU A 247 -12.24 -1.55 2.78
N LYS A 248 -12.36 -2.54 1.90
CA LYS A 248 -12.71 -3.91 2.29
C LYS A 248 -11.53 -4.83 2.08
N VAL A 249 -11.39 -5.81 2.94
CA VAL A 249 -10.44 -6.90 2.80
C VAL A 249 -11.20 -8.20 2.89
N ASN A 250 -11.05 -9.04 1.85
CA ASN A 250 -11.67 -10.37 1.80
C ASN A 250 -10.57 -11.43 1.76
N ILE A 251 -10.70 -12.47 2.59
CA ILE A 251 -9.82 -13.63 2.57
C ILE A 251 -10.49 -14.70 1.71
N GLU A 252 -9.88 -14.99 0.57
CA GLU A 252 -10.36 -15.97 -0.41
C GLU A 252 -9.35 -17.12 -0.58
N ASP A 253 -9.75 -18.20 -1.25
CA ASP A 253 -8.90 -19.39 -1.39
C ASP A 253 -7.68 -19.14 -2.29
N ASP A 254 -7.75 -18.17 -3.21
CA ASP A 254 -6.67 -17.75 -4.10
C ASP A 254 -5.88 -16.52 -3.60
N GLY A 255 -6.10 -16.10 -2.35
CA GLY A 255 -5.39 -15.00 -1.70
C GLY A 255 -6.30 -13.95 -1.08
N VAL A 256 -5.67 -12.93 -0.53
CA VAL A 256 -6.37 -11.82 0.10
C VAL A 256 -6.68 -10.73 -0.92
N LYS A 257 -7.92 -10.33 -1.00
CA LYS A 257 -8.40 -9.27 -1.88
C LYS A 257 -8.52 -7.96 -1.10
N MET A 258 -7.85 -6.94 -1.58
CA MET A 258 -8.03 -5.57 -1.09
C MET A 258 -8.94 -4.82 -2.07
N ILE A 259 -10.08 -4.36 -1.58
CA ILE A 259 -11.14 -3.74 -2.37
C ILE A 259 -11.32 -2.29 -1.92
N GLY A 260 -11.12 -1.36 -2.82
CA GLY A 260 -11.26 0.07 -2.52
C GLY A 260 -11.36 0.91 -3.77
N ASN A 261 -11.53 2.21 -3.59
CA ASN A 261 -11.55 3.15 -4.69
C ASN A 261 -10.24 3.95 -4.81
N ALA A 262 -10.17 4.76 -5.82
CA ALA A 262 -9.18 5.81 -6.01
C ALA A 262 -9.87 7.03 -6.63
N SER A 263 -9.31 8.21 -6.41
CA SER A 263 -9.89 9.46 -6.88
C SER A 263 -8.90 10.29 -7.67
N PHE A 264 -9.37 10.88 -8.79
CA PHE A 264 -8.65 11.95 -9.46
C PHE A 264 -8.77 13.23 -8.62
N ILE A 265 -7.67 13.97 -8.52
CA ILE A 265 -7.62 15.30 -7.90
C ILE A 265 -7.62 16.37 -9.00
N CYS A 266 -6.67 16.26 -9.93
CA CYS A 266 -6.56 17.18 -11.08
C CYS A 266 -5.72 16.57 -12.19
N ASP A 267 -5.86 17.14 -13.40
CA ASP A 267 -4.96 16.98 -14.53
C ASP A 267 -4.17 18.28 -14.73
N GLY A 268 -2.94 18.18 -15.26
CA GLY A 268 -2.12 19.35 -15.49
C GLY A 268 -0.95 19.14 -16.43
N THR A 269 -0.17 20.19 -16.60
CA THR A 269 1.10 20.18 -17.31
C THR A 269 2.21 20.67 -16.40
N TYR A 270 3.22 19.83 -16.18
CA TYR A 270 4.42 20.20 -15.45
C TYR A 270 5.52 20.62 -16.42
N TYR A 271 6.13 21.79 -16.16
CA TYR A 271 7.20 22.34 -16.97
C TYR A 271 8.55 21.88 -16.41
N PHE A 272 8.92 20.65 -16.79
CA PHE A 272 10.21 20.08 -16.41
C PHE A 272 11.34 20.82 -17.15
N ARG A 273 12.24 21.45 -16.40
CA ARG A 273 13.45 22.06 -16.95
C ARG A 273 14.64 21.19 -16.59
N GLU A 274 15.31 20.64 -17.61
CA GLU A 274 16.59 19.96 -17.42
C GLU A 274 17.63 20.99 -16.92
N GLY A 275 18.37 20.65 -15.88
CA GLY A 275 19.53 21.45 -15.44
C GLY A 275 19.27 22.66 -14.54
N SER A 276 18.06 22.91 -14.03
CA SER A 276 17.87 23.88 -12.93
C SER A 276 18.23 23.21 -11.59
N LYS A 277 19.39 23.62 -11.04
CA LYS A 277 19.81 23.31 -9.67
C LYS A 277 18.91 24.02 -8.65
#